data_4af428b8e8578d1a57c45dc9f72ee2df
#
_entry.id   4af428b8e8578d1a57c45dc9f72ee2df
#
_cell.length_a   1.000
_cell.length_b   1.000
_cell.length_c   1.000
_cell.angle_alpha   90.00
_cell.angle_beta   90.00
_cell.angle_gamma   90.00
#
_symmetry.space_group_name_H-M   'P 1'
#
loop_
_entity.id
_entity.type
_entity.pdbx_description
1 polymer ?
#
loop_
_entity_poly.entity_id
_entity_poly.type
_entity_poly.pdbx_seq_one_letter_code
_entity_poly.pdbx_strand_id
1 'polypeptide(L)'
;MQNLLELKGISRRVSDRFSLRVVTLAVEPGQIVGFVGANGAGKTTTIRAALGLIKLDAGEVHLLGQRCDANAPDETQRHLRSRIGLVLDTCPFPSTLKVGQVERLLARHTPRGAAKRSPDSSTDLASIPRRRSRTSPAAWA
;
A
#
# COMPACT_ATOMS: atom_id res chain seq x y z
N MET A 1 -6.25 19.51 -13.77
CA MET A 1 -6.61 18.09 -13.50
C MET A 1 -6.27 17.79 -12.05
N GLN A 2 -7.08 16.98 -11.37
CA GLN A 2 -6.85 16.68 -9.96
C GLN A 2 -5.95 15.44 -9.85
N ASN A 3 -4.89 15.53 -9.03
CA ASN A 3 -3.99 14.40 -8.78
C ASN A 3 -4.73 13.26 -8.06
N LEU A 4 -4.40 12.01 -8.40
CA LEU A 4 -4.91 10.83 -7.69
C LEU A 4 -4.25 10.67 -6.32
N LEU A 5 -2.95 10.98 -6.25
CA LEU A 5 -2.16 11.00 -5.03
C LEU A 5 -1.30 12.25 -5.01
N GLU A 6 -1.22 12.92 -3.87
CA GLU A 6 -0.33 14.05 -3.67
C GLU A 6 0.28 13.97 -2.26
N LEU A 7 1.59 13.95 -2.21
CA LEU A 7 2.38 14.04 -0.99
C LEU A 7 3.01 15.43 -0.94
N LYS A 8 2.73 16.19 0.11
CA LYS A 8 3.24 17.56 0.29
C LYS A 8 4.20 17.61 1.47
N GLY A 9 5.49 17.53 1.18
CA GLY A 9 6.54 17.69 2.19
C GLY A 9 6.43 16.73 3.37
N ILE A 10 6.00 15.49 3.12
CA ILE A 10 5.79 14.53 4.22
C ILE A 10 7.10 14.14 4.88
N SER A 11 7.07 14.11 6.20
CA SER A 11 8.18 13.68 7.03
C SER A 11 7.72 12.73 8.13
N ARG A 12 8.55 11.74 8.45
CA ARG A 12 8.28 10.78 9.52
C ARG A 12 9.58 10.22 10.10
N ARG A 13 9.77 10.35 11.39
CA ARG A 13 10.81 9.64 12.13
C ARG A 13 10.31 8.24 12.47
N VAL A 14 10.93 7.22 11.93
CA VAL A 14 10.55 5.81 12.14
C VAL A 14 11.36 5.19 13.27
N SER A 15 12.65 5.56 13.34
CA SER A 15 13.58 5.13 14.40
C SER A 15 14.69 6.16 14.54
N ASP A 16 15.59 5.94 15.51
CA ASP A 16 16.76 6.81 15.69
C ASP A 16 17.72 6.76 14.49
N ARG A 17 17.66 5.68 13.71
CA ARG A 17 18.53 5.47 12.55
C ARG A 17 17.87 5.77 11.21
N PHE A 18 16.54 5.96 11.19
CA PHE A 18 15.80 6.17 9.95
C PHE A 18 14.68 7.19 10.08
N SER A 19 14.69 8.17 9.20
CA SER A 19 13.62 9.14 9.04
C SER A 19 13.33 9.40 7.56
N LEU A 20 12.05 9.45 7.22
CA LEU A 20 11.58 9.99 5.95
C LEU A 20 11.65 11.52 6.04
N ARG A 21 12.34 12.17 5.09
CA ARG A 21 12.54 13.62 5.11
C ARG A 21 11.98 14.27 3.87
N VAL A 22 11.01 15.14 4.06
CA VAL A 22 10.45 16.08 3.06
C VAL A 22 10.20 15.42 1.70
N VAL A 23 9.36 14.37 1.67
CA VAL A 23 8.98 13.74 0.41
C VAL A 23 7.81 14.49 -0.21
N THR A 24 7.99 14.93 -1.44
CA THR A 24 6.95 15.54 -2.27
C THR A 24 6.80 14.73 -3.55
N LEU A 25 5.57 14.36 -3.87
CA LEU A 25 5.24 13.54 -5.03
C LEU A 25 3.80 13.84 -5.46
N ALA A 26 3.57 13.89 -6.76
CA ALA A 26 2.23 13.90 -7.32
C ALA A 26 2.07 12.77 -8.33
N VAL A 27 0.90 12.13 -8.35
CA VAL A 27 0.53 11.09 -9.31
C VAL A 27 -0.77 11.52 -9.98
N GLU A 28 -0.73 11.70 -11.28
CA GLU A 28 -1.87 12.06 -12.10
C GLU A 28 -2.66 10.83 -12.55
N PRO A 29 -3.93 11.01 -12.99
CA PRO A 29 -4.69 9.94 -13.60
C PRO A 29 -3.97 9.31 -14.80
N GLY A 30 -3.95 7.98 -14.85
CA GLY A 30 -3.32 7.23 -15.94
C GLY A 30 -1.80 7.08 -15.83
N GLN A 31 -1.15 7.67 -14.84
CA GLN A 31 0.29 7.50 -14.62
C GLN A 31 0.61 6.20 -13.88
N ILE A 32 1.75 5.62 -14.22
CA ILE A 32 2.43 4.55 -13.49
C ILE A 32 3.71 5.14 -12.91
N VAL A 33 3.83 5.14 -11.59
CA VAL A 33 4.98 5.68 -10.89
C VAL A 33 5.75 4.57 -10.20
N GLY A 34 7.06 4.47 -10.49
CA GLY A 34 7.97 3.51 -9.88
C GLY A 34 8.81 4.16 -8.79
N PHE A 35 8.82 3.54 -7.61
CA PHE A 35 9.72 3.89 -6.52
C PHE A 35 10.98 3.03 -6.59
N VAL A 36 12.10 3.63 -6.98
CA VAL A 36 13.41 2.96 -7.11
C VAL A 36 14.34 3.47 -6.01
N GLY A 37 15.19 2.60 -5.50
CA GLY A 37 16.18 2.94 -4.47
C GLY A 37 16.65 1.74 -3.67
N ALA A 38 17.73 1.90 -2.93
CA ALA A 38 18.33 0.87 -2.08
C ALA A 38 17.36 0.35 -1.01
N ASN A 39 17.67 -0.81 -0.44
CA ASN A 39 16.93 -1.32 0.72
C ASN A 39 17.13 -0.37 1.90
N GLY A 40 16.04 -0.06 2.61
CA GLY A 40 16.07 0.93 3.69
C GLY A 40 15.89 2.39 3.24
N ALA A 41 15.84 2.70 1.94
CA ALA A 41 15.66 4.08 1.43
C ALA A 41 14.27 4.71 1.73
N GLY A 42 13.35 3.98 2.39
CA GLY A 42 12.05 4.52 2.78
C GLY A 42 10.91 4.26 1.81
N LYS A 43 11.10 3.48 0.75
CA LYS A 43 10.07 3.19 -0.25
C LYS A 43 8.77 2.69 0.37
N THR A 44 8.84 1.63 1.17
CA THR A 44 7.67 1.04 1.85
C THR A 44 7.05 2.01 2.86
N THR A 45 7.89 2.79 3.55
CA THR A 45 7.43 3.83 4.49
C THR A 45 6.66 4.92 3.77
N THR A 46 7.16 5.38 2.63
CA THR A 46 6.47 6.37 1.78
C THR A 46 5.12 5.85 1.28
N ILE A 47 5.07 4.60 0.80
CA ILE A 47 3.81 3.97 0.36
C ILE A 47 2.82 3.86 1.53
N ARG A 48 3.26 3.44 2.70
CA ARG A 48 2.40 3.38 3.90
C ARG A 48 1.91 4.76 4.32
N ALA A 49 2.75 5.78 4.24
CA ALA A 49 2.39 7.17 4.48
C ALA A 49 1.34 7.64 3.47
N ALA A 50 1.55 7.39 2.19
CA ALA A 50 0.63 7.74 1.10
C ALA A 50 -0.77 7.14 1.26
N LEU A 51 -0.88 5.99 1.92
CA LEU A 51 -2.14 5.31 2.21
C LEU A 51 -2.74 5.69 3.58
N GLY A 52 -2.12 6.64 4.29
CA GLY A 52 -2.55 7.02 5.65
C GLY A 52 -2.44 5.89 6.68
N LEU A 53 -1.56 4.89 6.43
CA LEU A 53 -1.36 3.75 7.34
C LEU A 53 -0.38 4.05 8.46
N ILE A 54 0.35 5.15 8.38
CA ILE A 54 1.27 5.62 9.42
C ILE A 54 1.05 7.11 9.66
N LYS A 55 1.20 7.53 10.92
CA LYS A 55 1.13 8.93 11.31
C LYS A 55 2.36 9.68 10.78
N LEU A 56 2.15 10.88 10.28
CA LEU A 56 3.21 11.79 9.85
C LEU A 56 3.62 12.71 10.99
N ASP A 57 4.88 13.15 10.98
CA ASP A 57 5.36 14.20 11.89
C ASP A 57 5.16 15.58 11.24
N ALA A 58 5.22 15.67 9.90
CA ALA A 58 4.93 16.88 9.13
C ALA A 58 4.46 16.55 7.72
N GLY A 59 3.86 17.54 7.06
CA GLY A 59 3.35 17.44 5.70
C GLY A 59 1.92 16.91 5.63
N GLU A 60 1.42 16.73 4.42
CA GLU A 60 0.07 16.32 4.13
C GLU A 60 0.02 15.26 3.04
N VAL A 61 -0.99 14.38 3.12
CA VAL A 61 -1.32 13.42 2.09
C VAL A 61 -2.72 13.71 1.56
N HIS A 62 -2.83 13.83 0.26
CA HIS A 62 -4.11 13.94 -0.44
C HIS A 62 -4.28 12.76 -1.37
N LEU A 63 -5.41 12.10 -1.27
CA LEU A 63 -5.77 10.93 -2.05
C LEU A 63 -7.13 11.18 -2.71
N LEU A 64 -7.19 11.03 -4.03
CA LEU A 64 -8.37 11.39 -4.80
C LEU A 64 -8.87 12.81 -4.50
N GLY A 65 -7.93 13.74 -4.23
CA GLY A 65 -8.19 15.13 -3.91
C GLY A 65 -8.65 15.43 -2.48
N GLN A 66 -8.77 14.42 -1.64
CA GLN A 66 -9.15 14.58 -0.24
C GLN A 66 -7.98 14.28 0.69
N ARG A 67 -7.91 14.97 1.82
CA ARG A 67 -6.88 14.74 2.83
C ARG A 67 -7.03 13.33 3.44
N CYS A 68 -5.94 12.58 3.48
CA CYS A 68 -5.89 11.17 3.90
C CYS A 68 -4.78 10.90 4.93
N ASP A 69 -4.39 11.88 5.71
CA ASP A 69 -3.43 11.69 6.82
C ASP A 69 -4.16 11.41 8.15
N ALA A 70 -3.39 11.22 9.22
CA ALA A 70 -3.92 10.91 10.55
C ALA A 70 -4.86 11.99 11.14
N ASN A 71 -4.91 13.18 10.53
CA ASN A 71 -5.80 14.26 10.96
C ASN A 71 -7.13 14.27 10.16
N ALA A 72 -7.24 13.42 9.14
CA ALA A 72 -8.49 13.28 8.39
C ALA A 72 -9.52 12.45 9.19
N PRO A 73 -10.82 12.75 9.11
CA PRO A 73 -11.86 11.96 9.74
C PRO A 73 -11.80 10.49 9.34
N ASP A 74 -12.04 9.59 10.28
CA ASP A 74 -11.98 8.14 10.06
C ASP A 74 -12.91 7.66 8.94
N GLU A 75 -14.07 8.28 8.79
CA GLU A 75 -15.01 7.98 7.72
C GLU A 75 -14.43 8.31 6.35
N THR A 76 -13.82 9.49 6.22
CA THR A 76 -13.13 9.91 4.99
C THR A 76 -12.01 8.94 4.65
N GLN A 77 -11.19 8.55 5.63
CA GLN A 77 -10.10 7.61 5.42
C GLN A 77 -10.63 6.24 4.97
N ARG A 78 -11.69 5.73 5.60
CA ARG A 78 -12.33 4.46 5.20
C ARG A 78 -12.89 4.52 3.79
N HIS A 79 -13.59 5.61 3.45
CA HIS A 79 -14.14 5.82 2.11
C HIS A 79 -13.02 5.85 1.05
N LEU A 80 -11.95 6.58 1.29
CA LEU A 80 -10.82 6.66 0.36
C LEU A 80 -10.14 5.30 0.18
N ARG A 81 -9.87 4.59 1.27
CA ARG A 81 -9.24 3.26 1.23
C ARG A 81 -10.09 2.20 0.50
N SER A 82 -11.42 2.31 0.56
CA SER A 82 -12.31 1.39 -0.19
C SER A 82 -12.21 1.54 -1.71
N ARG A 83 -11.62 2.63 -2.20
CA ARG A 83 -11.42 2.92 -3.62
C ARG A 83 -10.02 2.58 -4.13
N ILE A 84 -9.17 2.04 -3.28
CA ILE A 84 -7.76 1.75 -3.60
C ILE A 84 -7.51 0.26 -3.47
N GLY A 85 -6.81 -0.31 -4.43
CA GLY A 85 -6.23 -1.64 -4.33
C GLY A 85 -4.81 -1.56 -3.77
N LEU A 86 -4.49 -2.41 -2.79
CA LEU A 86 -3.14 -2.52 -2.21
C LEU A 86 -2.66 -3.96 -2.33
N VAL A 87 -1.48 -4.12 -2.90
CA VAL A 87 -0.77 -5.41 -2.93
C VAL A 87 0.49 -5.27 -2.09
N LEU A 88 0.59 -6.09 -1.06
CA LEU A 88 1.76 -6.14 -0.18
C LEU A 88 2.69 -7.28 -0.61
N ASP A 89 3.96 -7.14 -0.31
CA ASP A 89 4.99 -8.16 -0.52
C ASP A 89 4.85 -9.37 0.43
N THR A 90 4.17 -9.16 1.56
CA THR A 90 3.86 -10.19 2.54
C THR A 90 2.35 -10.37 2.65
N CYS A 91 1.90 -11.62 2.70
CA CYS A 91 0.50 -11.93 2.90
C CYS A 91 0.09 -11.54 4.34
N PRO A 92 -0.87 -10.63 4.54
CA PRO A 92 -1.29 -10.18 5.86
C PRO A 92 -2.22 -11.19 6.58
N PHE A 93 -2.60 -12.27 5.90
CA PHE A 93 -3.51 -13.26 6.43
C PHE A 93 -2.75 -14.44 7.06
N PRO A 94 -3.26 -15.02 8.16
CA PRO A 94 -2.72 -16.24 8.72
C PRO A 94 -2.68 -17.38 7.70
N SER A 95 -1.60 -18.17 7.72
CA SER A 95 -1.42 -19.31 6.80
C SER A 95 -2.45 -20.42 6.98
N THR A 96 -3.18 -20.41 8.09
CA THR A 96 -4.27 -21.34 8.40
C THR A 96 -5.56 -21.05 7.63
N LEU A 97 -5.68 -19.86 7.04
CA LEU A 97 -6.86 -19.51 6.24
C LEU A 97 -6.75 -20.06 4.83
N LYS A 98 -7.86 -20.65 4.36
CA LYS A 98 -8.01 -21.05 2.96
C LYS A 98 -8.28 -19.82 2.10
N VAL A 99 -7.84 -19.86 0.84
CA VAL A 99 -8.05 -18.76 -0.13
C VAL A 99 -9.51 -18.33 -0.19
N GLY A 100 -10.45 -19.27 -0.23
CA GLY A 100 -11.89 -18.96 -0.25
C GLY A 100 -12.43 -18.31 1.05
N GLN A 101 -11.72 -18.43 2.18
CA GLN A 101 -12.07 -17.70 3.39
C GLN A 101 -11.57 -16.25 3.32
N VAL A 102 -10.38 -16.04 2.77
CA VAL A 102 -9.83 -14.71 2.50
C VAL A 102 -10.71 -13.96 1.49
N GLU A 103 -11.12 -14.63 0.42
CA GLU A 103 -12.04 -14.08 -0.58
C GLU A 103 -13.35 -13.59 0.07
N ARG A 104 -13.96 -14.40 0.92
CA ARG A 104 -15.19 -14.04 1.66
C ARG A 104 -14.99 -12.85 2.60
N LEU A 105 -13.83 -12.78 3.27
CA LEU A 105 -13.47 -11.64 4.12
C LEU A 105 -13.33 -10.35 3.31
N LEU A 106 -12.61 -10.40 2.22
CA LEU A 106 -12.39 -9.25 1.34
C LEU A 106 -13.69 -8.79 0.67
N ALA A 107 -14.52 -9.72 0.20
CA ALA A 107 -15.80 -9.40 -0.43
C ALA A 107 -16.77 -8.61 0.46
N ARG A 108 -16.68 -8.79 1.77
CA ARG A 108 -17.49 -8.02 2.74
C ARG A 108 -17.05 -6.57 2.89
N HIS A 109 -15.78 -6.28 2.59
CA HIS A 109 -15.17 -4.97 2.81
C HIS A 109 -14.92 -4.18 1.51
N THR A 110 -15.16 -4.81 0.35
CA THR A 110 -14.92 -4.20 -0.96
C THR A 110 -16.25 -4.12 -1.73
N PRO A 111 -16.94 -2.97 -1.76
CA PRO A 111 -18.29 -2.83 -2.33
C PRO A 111 -18.41 -3.19 -3.81
N ARG A 112 -17.31 -3.30 -4.54
CA ARG A 112 -17.25 -3.64 -5.97
C ARG A 112 -16.32 -4.78 -6.31
N GLY A 113 -15.74 -5.42 -5.33
CA GLY A 113 -14.81 -6.53 -5.50
C GLY A 113 -15.49 -7.88 -5.36
N ALA A 114 -16.65 -8.07 -5.98
CA ALA A 114 -17.02 -9.42 -6.33
C ALA A 114 -16.01 -9.90 -7.39
N ALA A 115 -14.80 -10.20 -6.93
CA ALA A 115 -13.85 -10.94 -7.73
C ALA A 115 -14.61 -12.16 -8.26
N LYS A 116 -14.56 -12.39 -9.58
CA LYS A 116 -14.94 -13.66 -10.15
C LYS A 116 -14.31 -14.72 -9.26
N ARG A 117 -15.11 -15.56 -8.64
CA ARG A 117 -14.63 -16.64 -7.76
C ARG A 117 -13.44 -17.30 -8.40
N SER A 118 -12.32 -17.33 -7.71
CA SER A 118 -11.21 -18.16 -8.12
C SER A 118 -11.73 -19.59 -8.24
N PRO A 119 -11.50 -20.31 -9.35
CA PRO A 119 -11.99 -21.67 -9.50
C PRO A 119 -11.44 -22.63 -8.46
N ASP A 120 -10.39 -22.23 -7.73
CA ASP A 120 -9.74 -23.06 -6.73
C ASP A 120 -9.79 -22.42 -5.33
N SER A 121 -11.02 -22.33 -4.79
CA SER A 121 -11.26 -21.78 -3.44
C SER A 121 -10.84 -22.72 -2.31
N SER A 122 -10.36 -23.93 -2.63
CA SER A 122 -9.91 -24.94 -1.66
C SER A 122 -8.41 -24.85 -1.34
N THR A 123 -7.65 -24.07 -2.11
CA THR A 123 -6.19 -23.96 -1.94
C THR A 123 -5.82 -23.31 -0.61
N ASP A 124 -5.01 -23.99 0.17
CA ASP A 124 -4.43 -23.43 1.39
C ASP A 124 -3.38 -22.38 1.04
N LEU A 125 -3.42 -21.22 1.71
CA LEU A 125 -2.41 -20.16 1.54
C LEU A 125 -0.98 -20.64 1.81
N ALA A 126 -0.82 -21.67 2.64
CA ALA A 126 0.46 -22.29 2.93
C ALA A 126 1.05 -23.06 1.72
N SER A 127 0.20 -23.51 0.80
CA SER A 127 0.62 -24.27 -0.40
C SER A 127 1.00 -23.37 -1.57
N ILE A 128 0.74 -22.07 -1.48
CA ILE A 128 1.15 -21.13 -2.52
C ILE A 128 2.68 -21.00 -2.45
N PRO A 129 3.42 -21.39 -3.49
CA PRO A 129 4.86 -21.33 -3.48
C PRO A 129 5.29 -19.87 -3.28
N ARG A 130 5.96 -19.61 -2.18
CA ARG A 130 6.62 -18.31 -1.96
C ARG A 130 7.66 -18.18 -3.07
N ARG A 131 7.39 -17.35 -4.07
CA ARG A 131 8.40 -17.00 -5.06
C ARG A 131 9.59 -16.45 -4.29
N ARG A 132 10.64 -17.26 -4.16
CA ARG A 132 11.94 -16.73 -3.70
C ARG A 132 12.29 -15.62 -4.68
N SER A 133 12.37 -14.39 -4.19
CA SER A 133 12.99 -13.32 -4.94
C SER A 133 14.42 -13.76 -5.24
N ARG A 134 14.65 -14.20 -6.47
CA ARG A 134 16.01 -14.29 -7.00
C ARG A 134 16.45 -12.83 -7.17
N THR A 135 16.97 -12.26 -6.10
CA THR A 135 17.85 -11.11 -6.21
C THR A 135 19.10 -11.63 -6.91
N SER A 136 19.09 -11.57 -8.22
CA SER A 136 20.32 -11.61 -8.99
C SER A 136 21.03 -10.28 -8.67
N PRO A 137 22.26 -10.30 -8.14
CA PRO A 137 23.09 -9.12 -8.10
C PRO A 137 23.64 -8.92 -9.50
N ALA A 138 22.88 -8.33 -10.39
CA ALA A 138 23.37 -7.85 -11.66
C ALA A 138 23.84 -6.41 -11.44
N ALA A 139 25.13 -6.29 -11.21
CA ALA A 139 26.07 -5.39 -11.86
C ALA A 139 25.47 -4.14 -12.50
N TRP A 140 25.62 -3.02 -11.80
CA TRP A 140 25.76 -1.73 -12.43
C TRP A 140 27.19 -1.24 -12.13
N ALA A 141 28.07 -1.44 -13.11
CA ALA A 141 29.34 -0.73 -13.21
C ALA A 141 29.06 0.70 -13.69
#